data_781abb866ce8596721d76510cb59feb8
#
_entry.id   781abb866ce8596721d76510cb59feb8
#
_cell.length_a   1.000
_cell.length_b   1.000
_cell.length_c   1.000
_cell.angle_alpha   90.00
_cell.angle_beta   90.00
_cell.angle_gamma   90.00
#
_symmetry.space_group_name_H-M   'P 1'
#
loop_
_entity.id
_entity.type
_entity.pdbx_description
1 polymer ?
#
loop_
_entity_poly.entity_id
_entity_poly.type
_entity_poly.pdbx_seq_one_letter_code
_entity_poly.pdbx_strand_id
1 'polypeptide(L)'
;INLHTYAQLEKGLTKSPWTRTYPEGKDTPYLEVIEETLKWRDRHAPGKEVWITEFGYDSCTPKAMANRTGWFEKLDWRGVTDLQQAQYLIRSFLLFSSMKVDRAYLYFFDDKDEPQVHGSSGITRNGKPKPSFYAVSQLYQTLGDYRFSRIVQKNSQLYLFEFSQGKDSDQVCWVAWSPTGFRSDQNVKKNHRATEITLVDLPSKPDRLLAMQTSGKNEPKDFVSTSGSITFELSESPVYLFFEPK
;
A
#
# COMPACT_ATOMS: atom_id res chain seq x y z
N ILE A 1 -14.92 12.83 -10.98
CA ILE A 1 -15.35 11.42 -11.13
C ILE A 1 -15.00 10.73 -9.82
N ASN A 2 -15.97 10.06 -9.21
CA ASN A 2 -15.78 9.40 -7.92
C ASN A 2 -15.79 7.88 -8.09
N LEU A 3 -14.85 7.22 -7.41
CA LEU A 3 -14.73 5.76 -7.35
C LEU A 3 -14.78 5.28 -5.90
N HIS A 4 -15.53 4.21 -5.66
CA HIS A 4 -15.40 3.36 -4.48
C HIS A 4 -14.76 2.05 -4.94
N THR A 5 -13.54 1.78 -4.54
CA THR A 5 -12.80 0.62 -5.02
C THR A 5 -12.06 -0.09 -3.90
N TYR A 6 -12.12 -1.41 -3.92
CA TYR A 6 -11.52 -2.26 -2.88
C TYR A 6 -10.77 -3.42 -3.53
N ALA A 7 -9.55 -3.63 -3.07
CA ALA A 7 -8.79 -4.80 -3.47
C ALA A 7 -9.42 -6.06 -2.85
N GLN A 8 -10.23 -6.75 -3.63
CA GLN A 8 -10.93 -7.97 -3.22
C GLN A 8 -10.84 -9.03 -4.32
N LEU A 9 -10.88 -10.27 -3.92
CA LEU A 9 -10.85 -11.41 -4.84
C LEU A 9 -12.09 -11.44 -5.73
N GLU A 10 -11.90 -11.81 -6.99
CA GLU A 10 -13.00 -12.03 -7.91
C GLU A 10 -13.92 -13.16 -7.44
N LYS A 11 -15.19 -13.07 -7.81
CA LYS A 11 -16.15 -14.13 -7.57
C LYS A 11 -15.69 -15.42 -8.25
N GLY A 12 -15.70 -16.51 -7.51
CA GLY A 12 -15.29 -17.84 -7.98
C GLY A 12 -13.87 -18.26 -7.59
N LEU A 13 -13.01 -17.32 -7.18
CA LEU A 13 -11.68 -17.65 -6.67
C LEU A 13 -11.69 -18.03 -5.18
N THR A 14 -12.77 -17.71 -4.47
CA THR A 14 -12.93 -18.01 -3.04
C THR A 14 -14.40 -18.27 -2.72
N LYS A 15 -14.64 -19.09 -1.68
CA LYS A 15 -15.97 -19.28 -1.08
C LYS A 15 -16.43 -18.05 -0.29
N SER A 16 -15.49 -17.18 0.09
CA SER A 16 -15.72 -16.00 0.89
C SER A 16 -15.76 -14.77 -0.02
N PRO A 17 -16.93 -14.30 -0.46
CA PRO A 17 -17.07 -13.08 -1.23
C PRO A 17 -16.57 -11.90 -0.38
N TRP A 18 -16.08 -10.86 -1.08
CA TRP A 18 -15.50 -9.65 -0.47
C TRP A 18 -14.27 -9.88 0.39
N THR A 19 -13.60 -11.03 0.28
CA THR A 19 -12.30 -11.25 0.90
C THR A 19 -11.30 -10.25 0.35
N ARG A 20 -10.65 -9.50 1.25
CA ARG A 20 -9.63 -8.52 0.87
C ARG A 20 -8.36 -9.22 0.41
N THR A 21 -7.71 -8.63 -0.57
CA THR A 21 -6.40 -9.05 -1.07
C THR A 21 -5.45 -7.86 -1.12
N TYR A 22 -4.18 -8.09 -1.45
CA TYR A 22 -3.19 -7.03 -1.56
C TYR A 22 -3.37 -6.20 -2.84
N PRO A 23 -2.94 -4.92 -2.84
CA PRO A 23 -3.27 -3.98 -3.91
C PRO A 23 -2.69 -4.35 -5.28
N GLU A 24 -1.55 -5.05 -5.33
CA GLU A 24 -0.90 -5.47 -6.58
C GLU A 24 -1.39 -6.84 -7.09
N GLY A 25 -2.40 -7.43 -6.43
CA GLY A 25 -2.91 -8.76 -6.78
C GLY A 25 -3.43 -8.82 -8.22
N LYS A 26 -3.06 -9.88 -8.94
CA LYS A 26 -3.57 -10.13 -10.29
C LYS A 26 -4.93 -10.82 -10.33
N ASP A 27 -5.40 -11.23 -9.17
CA ASP A 27 -6.68 -11.88 -8.92
C ASP A 27 -7.77 -10.88 -8.45
N THR A 28 -7.50 -9.61 -8.63
CA THR A 28 -8.43 -8.51 -8.33
C THR A 28 -8.36 -7.46 -9.44
N PRO A 29 -9.51 -6.93 -9.92
CA PRO A 29 -9.53 -5.85 -10.92
C PRO A 29 -9.24 -4.47 -10.31
N TYR A 30 -8.69 -4.41 -9.10
CA TYR A 30 -8.56 -3.18 -8.30
C TYR A 30 -7.88 -2.03 -9.03
N LEU A 31 -6.69 -2.27 -9.57
CA LEU A 31 -5.95 -1.23 -10.29
C LEU A 31 -6.47 -1.05 -11.72
N GLU A 32 -6.95 -2.13 -12.35
CA GLU A 32 -7.50 -2.11 -13.71
C GLU A 32 -8.72 -1.18 -13.82
N VAL A 33 -9.66 -1.27 -12.87
CA VAL A 33 -10.83 -0.39 -12.81
C VAL A 33 -10.42 1.09 -12.70
N ILE A 34 -9.38 1.40 -11.93
CA ILE A 34 -8.85 2.76 -11.82
C ILE A 34 -8.25 3.21 -13.15
N GLU A 35 -7.40 2.38 -13.77
CA GLU A 35 -6.79 2.67 -15.07
C GLU A 35 -7.84 2.92 -16.17
N GLU A 36 -8.85 2.07 -16.26
CA GLU A 36 -9.92 2.23 -17.24
C GLU A 36 -10.75 3.50 -16.99
N THR A 37 -10.97 3.86 -15.72
CA THR A 37 -11.63 5.13 -15.37
C THR A 37 -10.80 6.34 -15.79
N LEU A 38 -9.50 6.31 -15.56
CA LEU A 38 -8.59 7.37 -15.97
C LEU A 38 -8.54 7.51 -17.50
N LYS A 39 -8.44 6.40 -18.24
CA LYS A 39 -8.52 6.37 -19.71
C LYS A 39 -9.85 6.89 -20.22
N TRP A 40 -10.95 6.52 -19.57
CA TRP A 40 -12.28 7.04 -19.91
C TRP A 40 -12.36 8.56 -19.68
N ARG A 41 -11.90 9.05 -18.52
CA ARG A 41 -11.82 10.47 -18.21
C ARG A 41 -11.04 11.24 -19.26
N ASP A 42 -9.87 10.76 -19.65
CA ASP A 42 -9.01 11.44 -20.63
C ASP A 42 -9.68 11.58 -22.00
N ARG A 43 -10.51 10.59 -22.40
CA ARG A 43 -11.23 10.61 -23.67
C ARG A 43 -12.54 11.41 -23.63
N HIS A 44 -13.28 11.34 -22.53
CA HIS A 44 -14.68 11.83 -22.49
C HIS A 44 -14.88 13.05 -21.58
N ALA A 45 -13.98 13.28 -20.63
CA ALA A 45 -14.09 14.37 -19.66
C ALA A 45 -12.69 14.92 -19.30
N PRO A 46 -11.89 15.38 -20.29
CA PRO A 46 -10.54 15.83 -20.07
C PRO A 46 -10.50 16.97 -19.03
N GLY A 47 -9.52 16.94 -18.15
CA GLY A 47 -9.36 17.95 -17.08
C GLY A 47 -10.27 17.75 -15.87
N LYS A 48 -11.14 16.72 -15.83
CA LYS A 48 -11.89 16.36 -14.62
C LYS A 48 -11.02 15.54 -13.69
N GLU A 49 -11.09 15.86 -12.40
CA GLU A 49 -10.43 15.06 -11.36
C GLU A 49 -11.06 13.68 -11.21
N VAL A 50 -10.24 12.68 -10.89
CA VAL A 50 -10.66 11.34 -10.49
C VAL A 50 -10.32 11.16 -9.02
N TRP A 51 -11.34 10.95 -8.20
CA TRP A 51 -11.24 10.77 -6.77
C TRP A 51 -11.62 9.35 -6.38
N ILE A 52 -10.74 8.67 -5.64
CA ILE A 52 -11.09 7.45 -4.92
C ILE A 52 -11.70 7.90 -3.60
N THR A 53 -13.01 7.95 -3.54
CA THR A 53 -13.76 8.46 -2.39
C THR A 53 -13.95 7.44 -1.29
N GLU A 54 -13.70 6.16 -1.59
CA GLU A 54 -13.58 5.09 -0.61
C GLU A 54 -12.59 4.03 -1.06
N PHE A 55 -11.68 3.66 -0.17
CA PHE A 55 -10.92 2.42 -0.21
C PHE A 55 -10.47 2.02 1.19
N GLY A 56 -10.20 0.76 1.43
CA GLY A 56 -9.79 0.29 2.74
C GLY A 56 -9.65 -1.23 2.83
N TYR A 57 -9.17 -1.68 3.97
CA TYR A 57 -8.93 -3.09 4.28
C TYR A 57 -9.45 -3.41 5.66
N ASP A 58 -10.35 -4.37 5.74
CA ASP A 58 -10.86 -4.85 7.02
C ASP A 58 -9.77 -5.61 7.78
N SER A 59 -9.47 -5.21 9.01
CA SER A 59 -8.56 -5.94 9.90
C SER A 59 -9.20 -6.13 11.27
N CYS A 60 -9.50 -7.39 11.61
CA CYS A 60 -10.08 -7.74 12.89
C CYS A 60 -9.03 -8.39 13.80
N THR A 61 -9.24 -8.28 15.10
CA THR A 61 -8.46 -9.08 16.05
C THR A 61 -8.77 -10.57 15.87
N PRO A 62 -7.82 -11.48 16.21
CA PRO A 62 -8.10 -12.92 16.21
C PRO A 62 -9.31 -13.30 17.07
N LYS A 63 -9.54 -12.58 18.18
CA LYS A 63 -10.70 -12.78 19.07
C LYS A 63 -12.02 -12.45 18.36
N ALA A 64 -12.09 -11.30 17.66
CA ALA A 64 -13.28 -10.93 16.91
C ALA A 64 -13.51 -11.93 15.76
N MET A 65 -12.46 -12.31 15.02
CA MET A 65 -12.56 -13.32 13.96
C MET A 65 -13.04 -14.69 14.44
N ALA A 66 -12.64 -15.12 15.63
CA ALA A 66 -13.11 -16.38 16.23
C ALA A 66 -14.60 -16.33 16.61
N ASN A 67 -15.13 -15.13 16.87
CA ASN A 67 -16.52 -14.90 17.27
C ASN A 67 -17.44 -14.48 16.11
N ARG A 68 -17.03 -14.75 14.86
CA ARG A 68 -17.91 -14.51 13.71
C ARG A 68 -19.22 -15.30 13.86
N THR A 69 -20.30 -14.70 13.39
CA THR A 69 -21.62 -15.32 13.43
C THR A 69 -22.39 -15.09 12.12
N GLY A 70 -23.41 -15.86 11.90
CA GLY A 70 -24.36 -15.65 10.80
C GLY A 70 -23.76 -15.85 9.43
N TRP A 71 -24.01 -14.92 8.52
CA TRP A 71 -23.58 -15.00 7.12
C TRP A 71 -22.07 -15.02 6.94
N PHE A 72 -21.34 -14.18 7.68
CA PHE A 72 -19.89 -14.09 7.57
C PHE A 72 -19.14 -15.32 8.09
N GLU A 73 -19.72 -16.01 9.10
CA GLU A 73 -19.23 -17.31 9.55
C GLU A 73 -19.43 -18.39 8.47
N LYS A 74 -20.64 -18.48 7.91
CA LYS A 74 -20.99 -19.48 6.87
C LYS A 74 -20.12 -19.36 5.62
N LEU A 75 -19.73 -18.14 5.27
CA LEU A 75 -18.89 -17.84 4.12
C LEU A 75 -17.38 -17.92 4.42
N ASP A 76 -16.99 -18.23 5.67
CA ASP A 76 -15.60 -18.16 6.13
C ASP A 76 -14.92 -16.82 5.78
N TRP A 77 -15.66 -15.70 5.89
CA TRP A 77 -15.12 -14.38 5.61
C TRP A 77 -13.95 -14.05 6.55
N ARG A 78 -12.88 -13.46 6.03
CA ARG A 78 -11.68 -13.08 6.79
C ARG A 78 -11.21 -11.68 6.41
N GLY A 79 -10.86 -10.91 7.43
CA GLY A 79 -10.08 -9.70 7.28
C GLY A 79 -8.58 -10.00 7.15
N VAL A 80 -7.81 -8.96 6.90
CA VAL A 80 -6.33 -9.00 6.95
C VAL A 80 -5.84 -8.75 8.38
N THR A 81 -4.56 -8.93 8.64
CA THR A 81 -3.94 -8.52 9.91
C THR A 81 -3.79 -7.01 10.00
N ASP A 82 -3.62 -6.44 11.20
CA ASP A 82 -3.38 -5.00 11.38
C ASP A 82 -2.11 -4.53 10.65
N LEU A 83 -1.06 -5.35 10.62
CA LEU A 83 0.14 -5.06 9.84
C LEU A 83 -0.14 -5.07 8.34
N GLN A 84 -0.85 -6.06 7.83
CA GLN A 84 -1.23 -6.10 6.42
C GLN A 84 -2.12 -4.92 6.04
N GLN A 85 -3.05 -4.50 6.91
CA GLN A 85 -3.84 -3.30 6.69
C GLN A 85 -2.92 -2.09 6.49
N ALA A 86 -1.93 -1.89 7.38
CA ALA A 86 -0.97 -0.80 7.28
C ALA A 86 -0.18 -0.87 5.97
N GLN A 87 0.40 -2.03 5.63
CA GLN A 87 1.17 -2.25 4.40
C GLN A 87 0.32 -1.96 3.16
N TYR A 88 -0.88 -2.50 3.09
CA TYR A 88 -1.74 -2.41 1.91
C TYR A 88 -2.29 -0.99 1.70
N LEU A 89 -2.61 -0.26 2.78
CA LEU A 89 -3.02 1.13 2.69
C LEU A 89 -1.90 2.01 2.13
N ILE A 90 -0.67 1.89 2.66
CA ILE A 90 0.46 2.69 2.17
C ILE A 90 0.76 2.35 0.71
N ARG A 91 0.82 1.07 0.36
CA ARG A 91 1.06 0.64 -1.02
C ARG A 91 -0.04 1.10 -1.98
N SER A 92 -1.31 1.10 -1.55
CA SER A 92 -2.41 1.67 -2.33
C SER A 92 -2.21 3.15 -2.61
N PHE A 93 -1.87 3.96 -1.60
CA PHE A 93 -1.58 5.39 -1.82
C PHE A 93 -0.41 5.62 -2.80
N LEU A 94 0.66 4.84 -2.68
CA LEU A 94 1.81 4.93 -3.60
C LEU A 94 1.42 4.56 -5.04
N LEU A 95 0.61 3.51 -5.21
CA LEU A 95 0.08 3.10 -6.51
C LEU A 95 -0.85 4.16 -7.11
N PHE A 96 -1.77 4.71 -6.33
CA PHE A 96 -2.66 5.80 -6.78
C PHE A 96 -1.87 7.03 -7.22
N SER A 97 -0.82 7.39 -6.48
CA SER A 97 0.08 8.48 -6.86
C SER A 97 0.75 8.20 -8.21
N SER A 98 1.19 6.95 -8.45
CA SER A 98 1.82 6.55 -9.73
C SER A 98 0.84 6.54 -10.91
N MET A 99 -0.45 6.37 -10.64
CA MET A 99 -1.52 6.40 -11.63
C MET A 99 -2.07 7.81 -11.87
N LYS A 100 -1.61 8.81 -11.12
CA LYS A 100 -2.10 10.20 -11.17
C LYS A 100 -3.58 10.32 -10.80
N VAL A 101 -4.01 9.55 -9.80
CA VAL A 101 -5.28 9.78 -9.10
C VAL A 101 -5.17 11.11 -8.34
N ASP A 102 -6.17 11.95 -8.46
CA ASP A 102 -6.11 13.31 -7.90
C ASP A 102 -6.29 13.30 -6.37
N ARG A 103 -7.19 12.47 -5.84
CA ARG A 103 -7.45 12.33 -4.40
C ARG A 103 -7.85 10.91 -4.03
N ALA A 104 -7.49 10.50 -2.81
CA ALA A 104 -7.90 9.22 -2.26
C ALA A 104 -8.26 9.36 -0.77
N TYR A 105 -9.39 8.79 -0.38
CA TYR A 105 -9.93 8.86 0.97
C TYR A 105 -10.10 7.47 1.55
N LEU A 106 -9.55 7.28 2.75
CA LEU A 106 -9.70 6.04 3.51
C LEU A 106 -11.12 5.87 4.00
N TYR A 107 -11.65 4.70 3.87
CA TYR A 107 -12.84 4.25 4.55
C TYR A 107 -12.45 3.21 5.60
N PHE A 108 -12.44 3.53 6.89
CA PHE A 108 -12.81 4.78 7.53
C PHE A 108 -11.90 5.09 8.75
N PHE A 109 -12.31 5.93 9.71
CA PHE A 109 -11.42 6.40 10.77
C PHE A 109 -11.40 5.44 11.98
N ASP A 110 -12.55 5.15 12.64
CA ASP A 110 -12.62 4.35 13.86
C ASP A 110 -13.61 3.20 13.75
N ASP A 111 -13.16 1.98 13.96
CA ASP A 111 -14.00 0.78 13.93
C ASP A 111 -14.27 0.17 15.31
N LYS A 112 -15.18 -0.80 15.35
CA LYS A 112 -15.60 -1.52 16.55
C LYS A 112 -15.08 -2.96 16.62
N ASP A 113 -14.10 -3.32 15.78
CA ASP A 113 -13.57 -4.67 15.68
C ASP A 113 -14.63 -5.71 15.23
N GLU A 114 -15.56 -5.30 14.38
CA GLU A 114 -16.63 -6.17 13.92
C GLU A 114 -16.13 -7.04 12.73
N PRO A 115 -16.26 -8.37 12.80
CA PRO A 115 -15.75 -9.29 11.81
C PRO A 115 -16.71 -9.42 10.61
N GLN A 116 -16.90 -8.33 9.90
CA GLN A 116 -17.74 -8.19 8.71
C GLN A 116 -17.13 -7.23 7.69
N VAL A 117 -17.65 -7.25 6.48
CA VAL A 117 -17.23 -6.32 5.41
C VAL A 117 -17.47 -4.89 5.86
N HIS A 118 -16.43 -4.06 5.79
CA HIS A 118 -16.38 -2.68 6.28
C HIS A 118 -16.56 -2.49 7.80
N GLY A 119 -16.69 -3.55 8.57
CA GLY A 119 -16.88 -3.45 10.02
C GLY A 119 -15.58 -3.19 10.81
N SER A 120 -14.44 -3.41 10.18
CA SER A 120 -13.10 -3.29 10.80
C SER A 120 -12.08 -2.59 9.90
N SER A 121 -12.54 -1.73 8.99
CA SER A 121 -11.68 -0.98 8.08
C SER A 121 -11.07 0.28 8.68
N GLY A 122 -11.45 0.66 9.90
CA GLY A 122 -10.91 1.83 10.59
C GLY A 122 -9.39 1.76 10.77
N ILE A 123 -8.73 2.91 10.76
CA ILE A 123 -7.31 3.03 11.13
C ILE A 123 -7.12 3.15 12.64
N THR A 124 -8.19 3.40 13.39
CA THR A 124 -8.28 3.22 14.83
C THR A 124 -9.33 2.15 15.15
N ARG A 125 -9.24 1.58 16.34
CA ARG A 125 -10.16 0.56 16.86
C ARG A 125 -10.63 0.95 18.26
N ASN A 126 -11.92 1.24 18.43
CA ASN A 126 -12.46 1.74 19.68
C ASN A 126 -11.66 2.93 20.23
N GLY A 127 -11.36 3.91 19.39
CA GLY A 127 -10.57 5.10 19.71
C GLY A 127 -9.07 4.88 19.90
N LYS A 128 -8.55 3.65 19.71
CA LYS A 128 -7.13 3.34 19.86
C LYS A 128 -6.46 3.19 18.51
N PRO A 129 -5.33 3.87 18.26
CA PRO A 129 -4.60 3.76 17.01
C PRO A 129 -4.17 2.32 16.69
N LYS A 130 -4.40 1.88 15.45
CA LYS A 130 -3.80 0.68 14.87
C LYS A 130 -2.45 1.02 14.23
N PRO A 131 -1.64 0.02 13.81
CA PRO A 131 -0.45 0.25 12.98
C PRO A 131 -0.74 1.11 11.75
N SER A 132 -1.90 0.94 11.13
CA SER A 132 -2.33 1.71 9.95
C SER A 132 -2.48 3.21 10.21
N PHE A 133 -2.88 3.63 11.42
CA PHE A 133 -2.93 5.04 11.81
C PHE A 133 -1.53 5.67 11.75
N TYR A 134 -0.55 5.01 12.36
CA TYR A 134 0.82 5.51 12.36
C TYR A 134 1.42 5.48 10.95
N ALA A 135 1.17 4.41 10.19
CA ALA A 135 1.67 4.28 8.83
C ALA A 135 1.17 5.41 7.91
N VAL A 136 -0.13 5.72 7.95
CA VAL A 136 -0.71 6.82 7.16
C VAL A 136 -0.16 8.17 7.62
N SER A 137 -0.07 8.41 8.93
CA SER A 137 0.53 9.64 9.48
C SER A 137 1.98 9.80 9.03
N GLN A 138 2.77 8.72 9.10
CA GLN A 138 4.18 8.72 8.67
C GLN A 138 4.34 8.89 7.15
N LEU A 139 3.46 8.30 6.34
CA LEU A 139 3.46 8.52 4.89
C LEU A 139 3.30 10.01 4.57
N TYR A 140 2.33 10.65 5.22
CA TYR A 140 2.09 12.09 5.04
C TYR A 140 3.28 12.94 5.49
N GLN A 141 3.86 12.64 6.67
CA GLN A 141 5.04 13.35 7.17
C GLN A 141 6.28 13.15 6.30
N THR A 142 6.41 11.97 5.69
CA THR A 142 7.59 11.58 4.90
C THR A 142 7.51 12.09 3.45
N LEU A 143 6.33 12.01 2.83
CA LEU A 143 6.13 12.30 1.41
C LEU A 143 5.11 13.42 1.13
N GLY A 144 4.57 14.10 2.15
CA GLY A 144 3.52 15.12 1.96
C GLY A 144 3.91 16.23 0.97
N ASP A 145 5.18 16.63 0.97
CA ASP A 145 5.73 17.64 0.08
C ASP A 145 6.33 17.06 -1.22
N TYR A 146 6.36 15.75 -1.35
CA TYR A 146 6.85 15.07 -2.54
C TYR A 146 5.72 14.74 -3.50
N ARG A 147 6.07 14.62 -4.78
CA ARG A 147 5.16 14.19 -5.85
C ARG A 147 5.79 13.03 -6.60
N PHE A 148 4.95 12.10 -7.04
CA PHE A 148 5.42 10.98 -7.86
C PHE A 148 6.11 11.51 -9.12
N SER A 149 7.31 11.02 -9.38
CA SER A 149 8.14 11.38 -10.52
C SER A 149 8.11 10.30 -11.61
N ARG A 150 8.53 9.09 -11.25
CA ARG A 150 8.58 7.97 -12.18
C ARG A 150 8.62 6.61 -11.48
N ILE A 151 8.33 5.56 -12.23
CA ILE A 151 8.63 4.19 -11.85
C ILE A 151 10.09 3.91 -12.22
N VAL A 152 10.93 3.62 -11.24
CA VAL A 152 12.32 3.21 -11.45
C VAL A 152 12.38 1.74 -11.82
N GLN A 153 11.68 0.90 -11.04
CA GLN A 153 11.56 -0.54 -11.30
C GLN A 153 10.20 -1.05 -10.81
N LYS A 154 9.62 -2.00 -11.55
CA LYS A 154 8.36 -2.65 -11.19
C LYS A 154 8.33 -4.08 -11.72
N ASN A 155 8.45 -5.05 -10.83
CA ASN A 155 8.37 -6.47 -11.16
C ASN A 155 7.75 -7.29 -10.00
N SER A 156 7.77 -8.61 -10.08
CA SER A 156 7.18 -9.50 -9.07
C SER A 156 7.90 -9.52 -7.71
N GLN A 157 9.08 -8.92 -7.61
CA GLN A 157 9.90 -8.93 -6.38
C GLN A 157 10.12 -7.53 -5.81
N LEU A 158 10.11 -6.51 -6.66
CA LEU A 158 10.45 -5.15 -6.31
C LEU A 158 9.55 -4.14 -7.04
N TYR A 159 8.92 -3.27 -6.27
CA TYR A 159 8.38 -2.00 -6.73
C TYR A 159 9.25 -0.90 -6.17
N LEU A 160 9.80 -0.07 -7.07
CA LEU A 160 10.69 1.04 -6.75
C LEU A 160 10.19 2.29 -7.49
N PHE A 161 9.68 3.23 -6.73
CA PHE A 161 9.10 4.48 -7.21
C PHE A 161 9.92 5.68 -6.75
N GLU A 162 10.08 6.63 -7.64
CA GLU A 162 10.75 7.90 -7.34
C GLU A 162 9.74 9.00 -7.09
N PHE A 163 9.99 9.77 -6.04
CA PHE A 163 9.26 10.95 -5.65
C PHE A 163 10.21 12.14 -5.53
N SER A 164 9.78 13.36 -5.90
CA SER A 164 10.57 14.59 -5.82
C SER A 164 9.77 15.74 -5.23
N GLN A 165 10.46 16.69 -4.60
CA GLN A 165 9.86 17.91 -4.03
C GLN A 165 9.65 19.01 -5.10
N GLY A 166 9.03 18.68 -6.25
CA GLY A 166 8.83 19.62 -7.35
C GLY A 166 9.75 19.34 -8.54
N LYS A 167 9.54 20.09 -9.63
CA LYS A 167 10.21 19.81 -10.92
C LYS A 167 11.70 20.14 -10.92
N ASP A 168 12.09 21.13 -10.14
CA ASP A 168 13.46 21.67 -10.12
C ASP A 168 14.17 21.39 -8.79
N SER A 169 13.63 20.46 -7.96
CA SER A 169 14.21 20.11 -6.69
C SER A 169 15.15 18.92 -6.82
N ASP A 170 16.36 19.06 -6.31
CA ASP A 170 17.32 17.96 -6.18
C ASP A 170 16.96 16.99 -5.04
N GLN A 171 15.88 17.27 -4.31
CA GLN A 171 15.39 16.42 -3.24
C GLN A 171 14.58 15.26 -3.81
N VAL A 172 15.17 14.09 -3.76
CA VAL A 172 14.59 12.85 -4.28
C VAL A 172 14.42 11.84 -3.14
N CYS A 173 13.31 11.12 -3.14
CA CYS A 173 13.06 9.97 -2.30
C CYS A 173 12.66 8.78 -3.18
N TRP A 174 13.36 7.66 -3.02
CA TRP A 174 12.93 6.39 -3.58
C TRP A 174 12.12 5.62 -2.54
N VAL A 175 10.96 5.14 -2.95
CA VAL A 175 10.12 4.28 -2.12
C VAL A 175 10.10 2.89 -2.71
N ALA A 176 10.49 1.89 -1.90
CA ALA A 176 10.58 0.51 -2.34
C ALA A 176 9.75 -0.42 -1.44
N TRP A 177 9.17 -1.46 -2.04
CA TRP A 177 8.56 -2.58 -1.33
C TRP A 177 8.57 -3.85 -2.19
N SER A 178 8.51 -5.00 -1.53
CA SER A 178 8.26 -6.27 -2.21
C SER A 178 6.75 -6.51 -2.26
N PRO A 179 6.15 -6.71 -3.45
CA PRO A 179 4.73 -7.04 -3.54
C PRO A 179 4.43 -8.39 -2.87
N THR A 180 3.20 -8.58 -2.36
CA THR A 180 2.83 -9.74 -1.52
C THR A 180 2.91 -11.09 -2.25
N GLY A 181 3.14 -11.12 -3.52
CA GLY A 181 3.19 -12.34 -4.32
C GLY A 181 2.28 -12.26 -5.53
N PHE A 182 2.04 -13.40 -6.15
CA PHE A 182 1.35 -13.43 -7.43
C PHE A 182 -0.17 -13.61 -7.31
N ARG A 183 -0.60 -14.40 -6.31
CA ARG A 183 -2.01 -14.72 -6.05
C ARG A 183 -2.25 -14.84 -4.55
N SER A 184 -3.37 -14.30 -4.10
CA SER A 184 -3.74 -14.26 -2.69
C SER A 184 -4.65 -15.44 -2.26
N ASP A 185 -5.34 -16.06 -3.21
CA ASP A 185 -6.29 -17.15 -2.99
C ASP A 185 -5.64 -18.53 -2.85
N GLN A 186 -4.39 -18.66 -3.27
CA GLN A 186 -3.61 -19.88 -3.16
C GLN A 186 -2.61 -19.77 -1.99
N ASN A 187 -2.25 -20.90 -1.39
CA ASN A 187 -1.15 -21.00 -0.41
C ASN A 187 0.22 -20.75 -1.06
N VAL A 188 0.27 -19.78 -1.96
CA VAL A 188 1.49 -19.31 -2.56
C VAL A 188 2.32 -18.66 -1.47
N LYS A 189 3.59 -18.98 -1.42
CA LYS A 189 4.55 -18.33 -0.52
C LYS A 189 4.48 -16.82 -0.78
N LYS A 190 3.83 -16.13 0.13
CA LYS A 190 3.82 -14.67 0.14
C LYS A 190 5.24 -14.18 0.43
N ASN A 191 5.61 -13.03 -0.09
CA ASN A 191 6.94 -12.42 0.15
C ASN A 191 7.05 -11.89 1.60
N HIS A 192 6.73 -12.72 2.59
CA HIS A 192 6.71 -12.33 4.01
C HIS A 192 8.11 -12.21 4.62
N ARG A 193 9.12 -12.77 3.96
CA ARG A 193 10.50 -12.67 4.45
C ARG A 193 11.19 -11.51 3.79
N ALA A 194 11.89 -10.73 4.59
CA ALA A 194 12.81 -9.75 4.08
C ALA A 194 13.88 -10.46 3.22
N THR A 195 14.17 -9.87 2.08
CA THR A 195 15.18 -10.35 1.13
C THR A 195 16.18 -9.21 0.91
N GLU A 196 17.46 -9.54 0.93
CA GLU A 196 18.49 -8.57 0.59
C GLU A 196 18.37 -8.18 -0.89
N ILE A 197 18.37 -6.89 -1.16
CA ILE A 197 18.38 -6.32 -2.50
C ILE A 197 19.51 -5.33 -2.66
N THR A 198 20.01 -5.21 -3.88
CA THR A 198 20.99 -4.19 -4.26
C THR A 198 20.39 -3.30 -5.34
N LEU A 199 20.36 -1.99 -5.09
CA LEU A 199 19.97 -0.98 -6.06
C LEU A 199 21.22 -0.33 -6.64
N VAL A 200 21.21 -0.07 -7.93
CA VAL A 200 22.26 0.60 -8.71
C VAL A 200 21.70 1.84 -9.40
N ASP A 201 22.55 2.58 -10.11
CA ASP A 201 22.15 3.80 -10.85
C ASP A 201 21.43 4.82 -9.94
N LEU A 202 21.98 5.03 -8.76
CA LEU A 202 21.43 5.91 -7.75
C LEU A 202 21.41 7.37 -8.23
N PRO A 203 20.38 8.18 -7.90
CA PRO A 203 20.32 9.59 -8.31
C PRO A 203 21.43 10.43 -7.72
N SER A 204 21.84 10.15 -6.48
CA SER A 204 23.01 10.71 -5.80
C SER A 204 23.44 9.79 -4.64
N LYS A 205 24.29 10.26 -3.76
CA LYS A 205 24.74 9.47 -2.59
C LYS A 205 23.55 9.24 -1.63
N PRO A 206 23.31 7.99 -1.17
CA PRO A 206 22.31 7.71 -0.15
C PRO A 206 22.60 8.45 1.16
N ASP A 207 21.60 9.14 1.70
CA ASP A 207 21.67 9.86 2.97
C ASP A 207 21.11 9.01 4.12
N ARG A 208 19.86 8.57 3.99
CA ARG A 208 19.18 7.79 5.02
C ARG A 208 18.15 6.84 4.42
N LEU A 209 17.91 5.73 5.12
CA LEU A 209 16.86 4.76 4.84
C LEU A 209 15.94 4.68 6.05
N LEU A 210 14.64 4.86 5.81
CA LEU A 210 13.59 4.63 6.81
C LEU A 210 12.77 3.41 6.39
N ALA A 211 12.40 2.56 7.34
CA ALA A 211 11.56 1.40 7.07
C ALA A 211 10.32 1.41 7.95
N MET A 212 9.15 1.14 7.35
CA MET A 212 7.91 0.95 8.09
C MET A 212 8.00 -0.31 8.94
N GLN A 213 7.88 -0.15 10.25
CA GLN A 213 7.91 -1.22 11.24
C GLN A 213 6.51 -1.86 11.42
N THR A 214 6.46 -2.94 12.19
CA THR A 214 5.20 -3.62 12.55
C THR A 214 4.22 -2.75 13.31
N SER A 215 4.73 -1.71 13.98
CA SER A 215 3.94 -0.66 14.64
C SER A 215 3.30 0.34 13.66
N GLY A 216 3.67 0.30 12.38
CA GLY A 216 3.30 1.30 11.37
C GLY A 216 4.20 2.55 11.39
N LYS A 217 5.12 2.70 12.35
CA LYS A 217 6.05 3.82 12.40
C LYS A 217 7.24 3.58 11.48
N ASN A 218 7.78 4.66 10.90
CA ASN A 218 9.02 4.62 10.15
C ASN A 218 10.19 4.79 11.11
N GLU A 219 11.16 3.88 11.03
CA GLU A 219 12.39 3.92 11.84
C GLU A 219 13.62 3.83 10.92
N PRO A 220 14.77 4.39 11.33
CA PRO A 220 16.01 4.21 10.60
C PRO A 220 16.33 2.73 10.40
N LYS A 221 16.81 2.40 9.21
CA LYS A 221 17.24 1.06 8.83
C LYS A 221 18.66 1.12 8.29
N ASP A 222 19.48 0.15 8.70
CA ASP A 222 20.84 0.01 8.22
C ASP A 222 20.87 -0.37 6.72
N PHE A 223 21.90 0.10 6.05
CA PHE A 223 22.24 -0.23 4.68
C PHE A 223 23.73 -0.24 4.44
N VAL A 224 24.16 -0.97 3.42
CA VAL A 224 25.55 -0.93 2.94
C VAL A 224 25.57 -0.13 1.66
N SER A 225 26.38 0.93 1.61
CA SER A 225 26.57 1.75 0.41
C SER A 225 27.99 1.59 -0.12
N THR A 226 28.10 1.39 -1.43
CA THR A 226 29.36 1.41 -2.17
C THR A 226 29.25 2.47 -3.28
N SER A 227 30.32 2.67 -4.07
CA SER A 227 30.28 3.63 -5.16
C SER A 227 29.18 3.24 -6.17
N GLY A 228 28.06 3.99 -6.18
CA GLY A 228 26.96 3.83 -7.12
C GLY A 228 25.93 2.76 -6.80
N SER A 229 26.02 2.10 -5.63
CA SER A 229 25.02 1.11 -5.22
C SER A 229 24.71 1.17 -3.73
N ILE A 230 23.52 0.64 -3.36
CA ILE A 230 23.06 0.47 -1.99
C ILE A 230 22.45 -0.91 -1.81
N THR A 231 22.78 -1.59 -0.71
CA THR A 231 22.26 -2.91 -0.36
C THR A 231 21.55 -2.85 0.99
N PHE A 232 20.34 -3.38 1.06
CA PHE A 232 19.54 -3.47 2.27
C PHE A 232 18.49 -4.58 2.17
N GLU A 233 17.92 -4.95 3.31
CA GLU A 233 16.79 -5.89 3.33
C GLU A 233 15.48 -5.20 2.98
N LEU A 234 14.70 -5.80 2.08
CA LEU A 234 13.37 -5.38 1.64
C LEU A 234 12.32 -6.42 2.00
N SER A 235 11.17 -5.96 2.47
CA SER A 235 9.98 -6.77 2.76
C SER A 235 8.73 -6.18 2.09
N GLU A 236 7.56 -6.66 2.49
CA GLU A 236 6.27 -6.06 2.09
C GLU A 236 6.01 -4.69 2.70
N SER A 237 6.72 -4.34 3.80
CA SER A 237 6.67 -3.01 4.40
C SER A 237 7.48 -2.03 3.56
N PRO A 238 6.90 -0.89 3.16
CA PRO A 238 7.62 0.12 2.39
C PRO A 238 8.84 0.67 3.14
N VAL A 239 9.88 0.94 2.37
CA VAL A 239 11.08 1.66 2.80
C VAL A 239 11.21 2.95 2.00
N TYR A 240 11.80 3.97 2.62
CA TYR A 240 11.99 5.30 2.06
C TYR A 240 13.47 5.63 2.07
N LEU A 241 14.08 5.68 0.89
CA LEU A 241 15.48 5.99 0.69
C LEU A 241 15.64 7.43 0.23
N PHE A 242 16.31 8.23 1.04
CA PHE A 242 16.62 9.62 0.74
C PHE A 242 18.05 9.75 0.24
N PHE A 243 18.28 10.78 -0.55
CA PHE A 243 19.56 11.06 -1.18
C PHE A 243 20.04 12.46 -0.81
N GLU A 244 21.39 12.64 -0.77
CA GLU A 244 21.99 13.96 -0.64
C GLU A 244 21.59 14.83 -1.85
N PRO A 245 21.32 16.12 -1.67
CA PRO A 245 21.13 17.05 -2.80
C PRO A 245 22.32 17.01 -3.75
N LYS A 246 22.07 17.20 -5.04
CA LYS A 246 23.13 17.28 -6.06
C LYS A 246 23.86 18.60 -6.00
#